data_5c86adc9eaa069aec33fda935d97c940
#
_entry.id   5c86adc9eaa069aec33fda935d97c940
#
_cell.length_a   1.000
_cell.length_b   1.000
_cell.length_c   1.000
_cell.angle_alpha   90.00
_cell.angle_beta   90.00
_cell.angle_gamma   90.00
#
_symmetry.space_group_name_H-M   'P 1'
#
loop_
_entity.id
_entity.type
_entity.pdbx_description
1 polymer ?
#
loop_
_entity_poly.entity_id
_entity_poly.type
_entity_poly.pdbx_seq_one_letter_code
_entity_poly.pdbx_strand_id
1 'polypeptide(L)'
;LAEAPLAANELCRVFHGRGHSVAELSHINLDFYPPALFLVSYQEIDEQVLAQLTDALWQWAQENAPALVGALVYQQRSGINTRNALMHGELPQEHHVSENGIKFKVDLLSRQNTGIFPDMRRGREFVQANSKNAKVLNLFSYTCGFSVAAMQGGADQVINMDMNKGVLRTGKQNHQLNGFDQGVSYFPHDILKSFGKLKKSAPYELIIVDPPSFQKGSFILTKDYQKILRRLPELLNENTQLLLCANSPELSEQAFKDLISDHTQGAISFVERLAPTDGFIEVDSDRSLKALVYKTAN
;
A
#
# COMPACT_ATOMS: atom_id res chain seq x y z
N LEU A 1 -23.34 -2.41 6.91
CA LEU A 1 -22.69 -1.09 6.80
C LEU A 1 -22.98 -0.17 8.00
N ALA A 2 -23.78 -0.59 9.00
CA ALA A 2 -24.33 0.29 10.04
C ALA A 2 -23.29 0.93 11.00
N GLU A 3 -22.06 0.47 11.03
CA GLU A 3 -20.97 1.02 11.85
C GLU A 3 -19.72 1.33 11.01
N ALA A 4 -19.94 1.73 9.76
CA ALA A 4 -18.84 2.01 8.84
C ALA A 4 -17.96 3.17 9.36
N PRO A 5 -16.64 3.07 9.24
CA PRO A 5 -15.68 4.06 9.73
C PRO A 5 -15.67 5.37 8.90
N LEU A 6 -16.77 5.71 8.25
CA LEU A 6 -16.91 6.93 7.42
C LEU A 6 -16.79 8.22 8.24
N ALA A 7 -17.10 8.16 9.53
CA ALA A 7 -17.17 9.35 10.38
C ALA A 7 -15.84 10.12 10.51
N ALA A 8 -14.70 9.46 10.33
CA ALA A 8 -13.40 10.11 10.38
C ALA A 8 -13.07 10.89 9.10
N ASN A 9 -13.85 10.74 8.02
CA ASN A 9 -13.57 11.29 6.70
C ASN A 9 -12.16 10.97 6.19
N GLU A 10 -11.68 9.77 6.50
CA GLU A 10 -10.38 9.24 6.09
C GLU A 10 -10.54 8.04 5.15
N LEU A 11 -9.47 7.76 4.40
CA LEU A 11 -9.36 6.55 3.59
C LEU A 11 -9.51 5.29 4.46
N CYS A 12 -10.46 4.42 4.12
CA CYS A 12 -10.66 3.18 4.86
C CYS A 12 -11.33 2.09 4.02
N ARG A 13 -11.19 0.82 4.45
CA ARG A 13 -11.95 -0.31 3.95
C ARG A 13 -13.29 -0.38 4.69
N VAL A 14 -14.39 -0.36 3.93
CA VAL A 14 -15.76 -0.47 4.46
C VAL A 14 -16.22 -1.92 4.47
N PHE A 15 -15.89 -2.68 3.43
CA PHE A 15 -16.21 -4.11 3.33
C PHE A 15 -15.10 -4.87 2.61
N HIS A 16 -14.61 -5.93 3.24
CA HIS A 16 -13.52 -6.79 2.75
C HIS A 16 -14.04 -8.20 2.40
N GLY A 17 -14.69 -8.32 1.24
CA GLY A 17 -15.19 -9.63 0.80
C GLY A 17 -14.07 -10.64 0.55
N ARG A 18 -12.92 -10.19 0.03
CA ARG A 18 -11.74 -11.05 -0.18
C ARG A 18 -11.15 -11.64 1.10
N GLY A 19 -11.56 -11.15 2.26
CA GLY A 19 -11.26 -11.78 3.54
C GLY A 19 -12.08 -13.06 3.81
N HIS A 20 -13.00 -13.40 2.91
CA HIS A 20 -13.82 -14.62 2.94
C HIS A 20 -14.75 -14.74 4.16
N SER A 21 -15.05 -13.65 4.86
CA SER A 21 -16.03 -13.65 5.97
C SER A 21 -17.46 -13.86 5.48
N VAL A 22 -17.77 -13.51 4.24
CA VAL A 22 -19.05 -13.75 3.54
C VAL A 22 -18.74 -14.39 2.21
N ALA A 23 -19.02 -15.68 2.09
CA ALA A 23 -18.58 -16.50 0.95
C ALA A 23 -19.12 -15.98 -0.40
N GLU A 24 -20.39 -15.58 -0.45
CA GLU A 24 -21.08 -15.10 -1.66
C GLU A 24 -20.51 -13.75 -2.15
N LEU A 25 -19.91 -12.96 -1.25
CA LEU A 25 -19.34 -11.65 -1.54
C LEU A 25 -17.80 -11.65 -1.56
N SER A 26 -17.16 -12.82 -1.60
CA SER A 26 -15.71 -12.98 -1.61
C SER A 26 -15.00 -12.33 -2.80
N HIS A 27 -15.75 -11.98 -3.83
CA HIS A 27 -15.26 -11.30 -5.03
C HIS A 27 -15.42 -9.77 -5.01
N ILE A 28 -15.92 -9.18 -3.91
CA ILE A 28 -16.24 -7.75 -3.81
C ILE A 28 -15.45 -7.11 -2.67
N ASN A 29 -14.94 -5.90 -2.88
CA ASN A 29 -14.47 -5.01 -1.83
C ASN A 29 -15.16 -3.65 -1.96
N LEU A 30 -15.40 -3.00 -0.83
CA LEU A 30 -15.88 -1.62 -0.78
C LEU A 30 -14.92 -0.79 0.08
N ASP A 31 -14.33 0.22 -0.52
CA ASP A 31 -13.47 1.20 0.13
C ASP A 31 -14.14 2.58 0.16
N PHE A 32 -13.78 3.39 1.12
CA PHE A 32 -14.12 4.81 1.15
C PHE A 32 -12.88 5.64 0.85
N TYR A 33 -12.88 6.31 -0.28
CA TYR A 33 -11.91 7.32 -0.71
C TYR A 33 -12.60 8.68 -0.68
N PRO A 34 -12.67 9.37 0.46
CA PRO A 34 -13.47 10.58 0.60
C PRO A 34 -13.34 11.54 -0.59
N PRO A 35 -14.43 12.02 -1.19
CA PRO A 35 -15.85 11.76 -0.87
C PRO A 35 -16.46 10.57 -1.62
N ALA A 36 -15.69 9.61 -2.14
CA ALA A 36 -16.19 8.53 -2.97
C ALA A 36 -16.23 7.17 -2.26
N LEU A 37 -17.33 6.45 -2.41
CA LEU A 37 -17.35 5.01 -2.25
C LEU A 37 -16.72 4.37 -3.50
N PHE A 38 -15.85 3.39 -3.30
CA PHE A 38 -15.12 2.69 -4.35
C PHE A 38 -15.39 1.18 -4.26
N LEU A 39 -16.30 0.72 -5.12
CA LEU A 39 -16.69 -0.69 -5.24
C LEU A 39 -15.78 -1.39 -6.23
N VAL A 40 -15.09 -2.43 -5.77
CA VAL A 40 -14.20 -3.25 -6.63
C VAL A 40 -14.74 -4.66 -6.72
N SER A 41 -14.92 -5.18 -7.94
CA SER A 41 -15.20 -6.59 -8.16
C SER A 41 -14.03 -7.30 -8.85
N TYR A 42 -13.78 -8.54 -8.45
CA TYR A 42 -12.74 -9.42 -9.00
C TYR A 42 -13.33 -10.49 -9.94
N GLN A 43 -14.64 -10.42 -10.16
CA GLN A 43 -15.40 -11.24 -11.12
C GLN A 43 -16.33 -10.31 -11.90
N GLU A 44 -16.79 -10.78 -13.04
CA GLU A 44 -17.85 -10.10 -13.76
C GLU A 44 -19.15 -10.15 -12.95
N ILE A 45 -19.85 -9.03 -12.90
CA ILE A 45 -21.18 -8.92 -12.32
C ILE A 45 -22.14 -8.59 -13.47
N ASP A 46 -23.28 -9.28 -13.49
CA ASP A 46 -24.35 -8.99 -14.44
C ASP A 46 -24.75 -7.51 -14.36
N GLU A 47 -25.00 -6.87 -15.51
CA GLU A 47 -25.25 -5.44 -15.58
C GLU A 47 -26.49 -4.99 -14.77
N GLN A 48 -27.54 -5.82 -14.71
CA GLN A 48 -28.73 -5.51 -13.93
C GLN A 48 -28.46 -5.64 -12.42
N VAL A 49 -27.72 -6.68 -12.03
CA VAL A 49 -27.29 -6.89 -10.64
C VAL A 49 -26.36 -5.76 -10.20
N LEU A 50 -25.42 -5.36 -11.06
CA LEU A 50 -24.51 -4.23 -10.77
C LEU A 50 -25.28 -2.94 -10.58
N ALA A 51 -26.23 -2.62 -11.47
CA ALA A 51 -27.07 -1.44 -11.34
C ALA A 51 -27.84 -1.44 -10.02
N GLN A 52 -28.51 -2.54 -9.69
CA GLN A 52 -29.25 -2.68 -8.43
C GLN A 52 -28.34 -2.52 -7.21
N LEU A 53 -27.15 -3.12 -7.23
CA LEU A 53 -26.19 -3.00 -6.13
C LEU A 53 -25.69 -1.55 -5.97
N THR A 54 -25.33 -0.89 -7.06
CA THR A 54 -24.83 0.49 -7.00
C THR A 54 -25.92 1.48 -6.61
N ASP A 55 -27.16 1.29 -7.08
CA ASP A 55 -28.32 2.11 -6.68
C ASP A 55 -28.62 1.94 -5.18
N ALA A 56 -28.61 0.72 -4.68
CA ALA A 56 -28.85 0.45 -3.26
C ALA A 56 -27.73 1.03 -2.36
N LEU A 57 -26.47 0.92 -2.77
CA LEU A 57 -25.35 1.52 -2.06
C LEU A 57 -25.42 3.06 -2.06
N TRP A 58 -25.80 3.64 -3.20
CA TRP A 58 -25.97 5.08 -3.33
C TRP A 58 -27.11 5.59 -2.46
N GLN A 59 -28.28 4.95 -2.52
CA GLN A 59 -29.43 5.31 -1.68
C GLN A 59 -29.05 5.22 -0.19
N TRP A 60 -28.42 4.13 0.23
CA TRP A 60 -27.95 4.00 1.61
C TRP A 60 -27.01 5.14 2.01
N ALA A 61 -26.07 5.51 1.13
CA ALA A 61 -25.12 6.59 1.40
C ALA A 61 -25.81 7.94 1.56
N GLN A 62 -26.82 8.23 0.71
CA GLN A 62 -27.58 9.47 0.78
C GLN A 62 -28.48 9.55 2.02
N GLU A 63 -28.97 8.41 2.51
CA GLU A 63 -29.80 8.35 3.73
C GLU A 63 -28.95 8.45 5.01
N ASN A 64 -27.73 7.88 5.02
CA ASN A 64 -26.94 7.69 6.25
C ASN A 64 -25.68 8.57 6.34
N ALA A 65 -25.12 9.01 5.22
CA ALA A 65 -23.88 9.78 5.15
C ALA A 65 -23.85 10.83 4.02
N PRO A 66 -24.93 11.64 3.80
CA PRO A 66 -25.03 12.54 2.65
C PRO A 66 -23.95 13.63 2.63
N ALA A 67 -23.43 14.02 3.80
CA ALA A 67 -22.37 15.03 3.90
C ALA A 67 -20.98 14.48 3.62
N LEU A 68 -20.81 13.15 3.60
CA LEU A 68 -19.52 12.48 3.44
C LEU A 68 -19.36 11.82 2.08
N VAL A 69 -20.46 11.31 1.50
CA VAL A 69 -20.42 10.54 0.24
C VAL A 69 -21.02 11.36 -0.88
N GLY A 70 -20.15 11.83 -1.77
CA GLY A 70 -20.51 12.63 -2.96
C GLY A 70 -20.39 11.87 -4.29
N ALA A 71 -19.82 10.65 -4.28
CA ALA A 71 -19.67 9.81 -5.47
C ALA A 71 -19.67 8.32 -5.14
N LEU A 72 -20.02 7.51 -6.16
CA LEU A 72 -19.82 6.07 -6.16
C LEU A 72 -19.13 5.67 -7.45
N VAL A 73 -17.96 5.04 -7.31
CA VAL A 73 -17.14 4.53 -8.42
C VAL A 73 -17.11 3.02 -8.37
N TYR A 74 -17.25 2.38 -9.52
CA TYR A 74 -17.10 0.96 -9.70
C TYR A 74 -15.82 0.63 -10.48
N GLN A 75 -15.10 -0.39 -10.04
CA GLN A 75 -13.97 -0.95 -10.75
C GLN A 75 -14.12 -2.47 -10.91
N GLN A 76 -14.05 -2.95 -12.13
CA GLN A 76 -13.96 -4.37 -12.44
C GLN A 76 -12.52 -4.77 -12.68
N ARG A 77 -12.03 -5.76 -11.92
CA ARG A 77 -10.67 -6.34 -12.03
C ARG A 77 -10.71 -7.80 -12.50
N SER A 78 -11.65 -8.13 -13.36
CA SER A 78 -11.72 -9.45 -13.98
C SER A 78 -11.05 -9.44 -15.34
N GLY A 79 -10.29 -10.51 -15.65
CA GLY A 79 -9.62 -10.65 -16.95
C GLY A 79 -8.37 -9.78 -17.12
N ILE A 80 -8.07 -9.42 -18.38
CA ILE A 80 -6.82 -8.71 -18.75
C ILE A 80 -6.95 -7.20 -18.56
N ASN A 81 -8.16 -6.66 -18.64
CA ASN A 81 -8.41 -5.21 -18.60
C ASN A 81 -9.20 -4.82 -17.34
N THR A 82 -8.76 -3.75 -16.70
CA THR A 82 -9.53 -3.08 -15.65
C THR A 82 -10.52 -2.12 -16.30
N ARG A 83 -11.79 -2.15 -15.86
CA ARG A 83 -12.83 -1.21 -16.29
C ARG A 83 -13.25 -0.38 -15.08
N ASN A 84 -13.20 0.93 -15.20
CA ASN A 84 -13.64 1.88 -14.16
C ASN A 84 -14.86 2.65 -14.69
N ALA A 85 -15.81 2.92 -13.81
CA ALA A 85 -17.00 3.74 -14.13
C ALA A 85 -17.44 4.56 -12.93
N LEU A 86 -17.76 5.82 -13.15
CA LEU A 86 -18.51 6.62 -12.19
C LEU A 86 -19.98 6.20 -12.29
N MET A 87 -20.52 5.62 -11.23
CA MET A 87 -21.89 5.13 -11.20
C MET A 87 -22.86 6.20 -10.74
N HIS A 88 -22.49 6.98 -9.71
CA HIS A 88 -23.31 8.05 -9.16
C HIS A 88 -22.45 9.22 -8.67
N GLY A 89 -23.04 10.43 -8.66
CA GLY A 89 -22.44 11.63 -8.11
C GLY A 89 -21.32 12.22 -8.96
N GLU A 90 -20.44 12.98 -8.33
CA GLU A 90 -19.32 13.66 -8.98
C GLU A 90 -18.03 13.53 -8.18
N LEU A 91 -16.90 13.36 -8.86
CA LEU A 91 -15.57 13.37 -8.24
C LEU A 91 -14.95 14.77 -8.32
N PRO A 92 -14.16 15.18 -7.32
CA PRO A 92 -13.40 16.41 -7.41
C PRO A 92 -12.37 16.32 -8.55
N GLN A 93 -12.09 17.45 -9.20
CA GLN A 93 -11.13 17.54 -10.30
C GLN A 93 -9.73 17.09 -9.86
N GLU A 94 -9.30 17.44 -8.65
CA GLU A 94 -8.13 16.90 -7.98
C GLU A 94 -8.58 16.12 -6.76
N HIS A 95 -8.47 14.81 -6.83
CA HIS A 95 -8.92 13.93 -5.77
C HIS A 95 -7.76 13.60 -4.83
N HIS A 96 -7.91 14.04 -3.59
CA HIS A 96 -6.98 13.76 -2.51
C HIS A 96 -7.73 13.09 -1.35
N VAL A 97 -7.11 12.10 -0.75
CA VAL A 97 -7.62 11.45 0.46
C VAL A 97 -6.67 11.67 1.62
N SER A 98 -7.19 11.60 2.83
CA SER A 98 -6.39 11.71 4.07
C SER A 98 -6.29 10.36 4.76
N GLU A 99 -5.15 10.12 5.40
CA GLU A 99 -4.90 9.01 6.30
C GLU A 99 -3.96 9.50 7.40
N ASN A 100 -4.41 9.46 8.66
CA ASN A 100 -3.62 9.92 9.81
C ASN A 100 -3.06 11.35 9.62
N GLY A 101 -3.85 12.25 9.04
CA GLY A 101 -3.44 13.62 8.73
C GLY A 101 -2.52 13.79 7.53
N ILE A 102 -2.13 12.72 6.85
CA ILE A 102 -1.32 12.75 5.63
C ILE A 102 -2.24 12.73 4.41
N LYS A 103 -1.98 13.59 3.43
CA LYS A 103 -2.75 13.70 2.19
C LYS A 103 -2.09 12.92 1.07
N PHE A 104 -2.90 12.21 0.29
CA PHE A 104 -2.47 11.44 -0.88
C PHE A 104 -3.33 11.74 -2.09
N LYS A 105 -2.69 11.96 -3.23
CA LYS A 105 -3.36 12.07 -4.53
C LYS A 105 -3.83 10.70 -4.98
N VAL A 106 -5.09 10.61 -5.39
CA VAL A 106 -5.70 9.37 -5.88
C VAL A 106 -6.36 9.56 -7.24
N ASP A 107 -6.53 8.47 -7.96
CA ASP A 107 -7.20 8.41 -9.26
C ASP A 107 -8.03 7.13 -9.32
N LEU A 108 -9.33 7.27 -9.23
CA LEU A 108 -10.27 6.15 -9.19
C LEU A 108 -10.79 5.74 -10.58
N LEU A 109 -10.59 6.56 -11.62
CA LEU A 109 -11.18 6.34 -12.92
C LEU A 109 -10.20 5.88 -13.99
N SER A 110 -8.93 6.34 -13.96
CA SER A 110 -8.01 6.13 -15.07
C SER A 110 -7.10 4.91 -14.90
N ARG A 111 -6.99 4.35 -13.69
CA ARG A 111 -6.00 3.32 -13.39
C ARG A 111 -6.56 2.17 -12.57
N GLN A 112 -5.89 1.02 -12.64
CA GLN A 112 -6.19 -0.10 -11.77
C GLN A 112 -5.85 0.19 -10.32
N ASN A 113 -4.67 0.77 -10.07
CA ASN A 113 -4.21 1.12 -8.74
C ASN A 113 -4.47 2.61 -8.48
N THR A 114 -5.17 2.89 -7.41
CA THR A 114 -5.75 4.19 -7.09
C THR A 114 -4.76 5.28 -6.66
N GLY A 115 -3.52 4.92 -6.35
CA GLY A 115 -2.50 5.86 -5.87
C GLY A 115 -2.03 5.58 -4.45
N ILE A 116 -2.79 4.86 -3.65
CA ILE A 116 -2.42 4.40 -2.31
C ILE A 116 -3.07 3.04 -2.03
N PHE A 117 -2.41 2.20 -1.27
CA PHE A 117 -2.91 0.91 -0.82
C PHE A 117 -3.35 1.03 0.65
N PRO A 118 -4.66 1.03 0.94
CA PRO A 118 -5.16 1.26 2.30
C PRO A 118 -4.82 0.12 3.29
N ASP A 119 -4.60 -1.10 2.81
CA ASP A 119 -4.15 -2.24 3.62
C ASP A 119 -2.78 -2.02 4.29
N MET A 120 -1.95 -1.12 3.75
CA MET A 120 -0.63 -0.76 4.28
C MET A 120 -0.65 0.40 5.30
N ARG A 121 -1.81 0.83 5.80
CA ARG A 121 -1.92 1.89 6.81
C ARG A 121 -1.05 1.61 8.03
N ARG A 122 -1.14 0.39 8.61
CA ARG A 122 -0.30 0.01 9.77
C ARG A 122 1.19 0.03 9.48
N GLY A 123 1.59 -0.33 8.26
CA GLY A 123 2.97 -0.19 7.81
C GLY A 123 3.43 1.26 7.74
N ARG A 124 2.58 2.19 7.26
CA ARG A 124 2.88 3.62 7.24
C ARG A 124 2.93 4.22 8.65
N GLU A 125 2.06 3.81 9.55
CA GLU A 125 2.10 4.18 10.98
C GLU A 125 3.43 3.74 11.64
N PHE A 126 3.85 2.51 11.39
CA PHE A 126 5.14 2.00 11.85
C PHE A 126 6.31 2.85 11.33
N VAL A 127 6.32 3.13 10.03
CA VAL A 127 7.35 3.96 9.40
C VAL A 127 7.37 5.36 9.99
N GLN A 128 6.21 6.00 10.15
CA GLN A 128 6.11 7.33 10.77
C GLN A 128 6.68 7.34 12.18
N ALA A 129 6.34 6.35 13.00
CA ALA A 129 6.78 6.26 14.40
C ALA A 129 8.29 6.03 14.56
N ASN A 130 8.94 5.41 13.55
CA ASN A 130 10.35 5.00 13.61
C ASN A 130 11.29 5.81 12.70
N SER A 131 10.86 6.96 12.19
CA SER A 131 11.63 7.75 11.21
C SER A 131 12.32 8.98 11.77
N LYS A 132 12.16 9.30 13.06
CA LYS A 132 12.76 10.52 13.62
C LYS A 132 14.28 10.53 13.49
N ASN A 133 14.82 11.57 12.83
CA ASN A 133 16.25 11.75 12.51
C ASN A 133 16.83 10.57 11.69
N ALA A 134 16.01 9.83 11.00
CA ALA A 134 16.42 8.65 10.24
C ALA A 134 16.71 8.99 8.78
N LYS A 135 17.67 8.28 8.21
CA LYS A 135 17.85 8.12 6.78
C LYS A 135 17.11 6.87 6.32
N VAL A 136 16.08 7.05 5.54
CA VAL A 136 15.13 6.00 5.16
C VAL A 136 15.33 5.57 3.71
N LEU A 137 15.34 4.26 3.48
CA LEU A 137 15.32 3.67 2.14
C LEU A 137 13.95 3.04 1.87
N ASN A 138 13.28 3.50 0.83
CA ASN A 138 11.98 3.00 0.39
C ASN A 138 12.10 2.36 -0.99
N LEU A 139 12.12 1.03 -1.05
CA LEU A 139 12.20 0.25 -2.27
C LEU A 139 10.81 -0.15 -2.76
N PHE A 140 10.60 -0.18 -4.08
CA PHE A 140 9.29 -0.33 -4.73
C PHE A 140 8.33 0.76 -4.25
N SER A 141 8.83 1.98 -4.27
CA SER A 141 8.22 3.09 -3.54
C SER A 141 6.87 3.54 -4.09
N TYR A 142 6.47 3.09 -5.29
CA TYR A 142 5.21 3.44 -5.93
C TYR A 142 5.00 4.97 -5.88
N THR A 143 3.86 5.44 -5.33
CA THR A 143 3.54 6.86 -5.13
C THR A 143 4.13 7.43 -3.83
N CYS A 144 5.11 6.76 -3.25
CA CYS A 144 5.88 7.17 -2.08
C CYS A 144 5.07 7.30 -0.77
N GLY A 145 4.01 6.50 -0.58
CA GLY A 145 3.18 6.59 0.63
C GLY A 145 3.98 6.40 1.92
N PHE A 146 4.86 5.41 1.99
CA PHE A 146 5.78 5.22 3.12
C PHE A 146 6.76 6.38 3.31
N SER A 147 7.23 6.96 2.21
CA SER A 147 8.17 8.07 2.24
C SER A 147 7.54 9.33 2.83
N VAL A 148 6.28 9.64 2.47
CA VAL A 148 5.55 10.76 3.06
C VAL A 148 5.33 10.53 4.55
N ALA A 149 4.98 9.30 4.96
CA ALA A 149 4.86 8.92 6.36
C ALA A 149 6.19 9.07 7.12
N ALA A 150 7.32 8.69 6.50
CA ALA A 150 8.65 8.87 7.07
C ALA A 150 8.99 10.36 7.29
N MET A 151 8.73 11.20 6.30
CA MET A 151 8.93 12.64 6.42
C MET A 151 8.05 13.27 7.52
N GLN A 152 6.79 12.85 7.61
CA GLN A 152 5.88 13.25 8.68
C GLN A 152 6.38 12.79 10.06
N GLY A 153 7.07 11.65 10.13
CA GLY A 153 7.73 11.12 11.32
C GLY A 153 9.05 11.81 11.69
N GLY A 154 9.52 12.77 10.87
CA GLY A 154 10.74 13.53 11.11
C GLY A 154 12.00 12.87 10.56
N ALA A 155 11.91 12.14 9.45
CA ALA A 155 13.08 11.63 8.73
C ALA A 155 13.95 12.79 8.22
N ASP A 156 15.28 12.66 8.37
CA ASP A 156 16.23 13.62 7.82
C ASP A 156 16.37 13.48 6.31
N GLN A 157 16.29 12.24 5.82
CA GLN A 157 16.42 11.94 4.41
C GLN A 157 15.61 10.70 4.03
N VAL A 158 14.91 10.74 2.90
CA VAL A 158 14.27 9.57 2.32
C VAL A 158 14.75 9.35 0.88
N ILE A 159 15.17 8.13 0.58
CA ILE A 159 15.53 7.70 -0.77
C ILE A 159 14.45 6.76 -1.28
N ASN A 160 13.75 7.18 -2.31
CA ASN A 160 12.73 6.39 -3.01
C ASN A 160 13.33 5.78 -4.27
N MET A 161 13.12 4.48 -4.48
CA MET A 161 13.48 3.81 -5.71
C MET A 161 12.30 3.00 -6.26
N ASP A 162 11.92 3.30 -7.49
CA ASP A 162 10.91 2.59 -8.28
C ASP A 162 11.26 2.75 -9.75
N MET A 163 11.05 1.72 -10.57
CA MET A 163 11.37 1.82 -12.00
C MET A 163 10.39 2.69 -12.79
N ASN A 164 9.19 2.93 -12.27
CA ASN A 164 8.16 3.71 -12.94
C ASN A 164 8.26 5.21 -12.60
N LYS A 165 8.74 5.99 -13.57
CA LYS A 165 8.86 7.46 -13.46
C LYS A 165 7.51 8.15 -13.17
N GLY A 166 6.41 7.60 -13.70
CA GLY A 166 5.08 8.19 -13.54
C GLY A 166 4.61 8.14 -12.09
N VAL A 167 4.78 7.00 -11.41
CA VAL A 167 4.40 6.88 -10.00
C VAL A 167 5.30 7.71 -9.09
N LEU A 168 6.60 7.82 -9.38
CA LEU A 168 7.52 8.70 -8.65
C LEU A 168 7.15 10.18 -8.79
N ARG A 169 6.61 10.59 -9.96
CA ARG A 169 6.09 11.96 -10.15
C ARG A 169 4.89 12.21 -9.24
N THR A 170 3.96 11.26 -9.15
CA THR A 170 2.86 11.31 -8.18
C THR A 170 3.39 11.34 -6.74
N GLY A 171 4.43 10.54 -6.44
CA GLY A 171 5.11 10.56 -5.14
C GLY A 171 5.67 11.95 -4.79
N LYS A 172 6.27 12.64 -5.74
CA LYS A 172 6.72 14.03 -5.54
C LYS A 172 5.55 14.97 -5.24
N GLN A 173 4.42 14.82 -5.94
CA GLN A 173 3.20 15.59 -5.65
C GLN A 173 2.67 15.29 -4.25
N ASN A 174 2.69 14.02 -3.81
CA ASN A 174 2.28 13.64 -2.45
C ASN A 174 3.16 14.32 -1.37
N HIS A 175 4.48 14.40 -1.57
CA HIS A 175 5.35 15.14 -0.65
C HIS A 175 4.98 16.64 -0.63
N GLN A 176 4.79 17.25 -1.79
CA GLN A 176 4.40 18.67 -1.90
C GLN A 176 3.06 18.97 -1.23
N LEU A 177 2.06 18.09 -1.39
CA LEU A 177 0.76 18.20 -0.72
C LEU A 177 0.86 18.23 0.82
N ASN A 178 1.95 17.68 1.37
CA ASN A 178 2.21 17.63 2.80
C ASN A 178 3.32 18.59 3.25
N GLY A 179 3.79 19.48 2.36
CA GLY A 179 4.79 20.50 2.69
C GLY A 179 6.23 20.01 2.73
N PHE A 180 6.53 18.84 2.17
CA PHE A 180 7.87 18.25 2.13
C PHE A 180 8.55 18.50 0.77
N ASP A 181 9.28 19.61 0.65
CA ASP A 181 9.99 19.95 -0.59
C ASP A 181 11.48 19.55 -0.57
N GLN A 182 12.02 19.18 0.59
CA GLN A 182 13.44 18.85 0.78
C GLN A 182 13.60 17.50 1.48
N GLY A 183 14.83 16.99 1.51
CA GLY A 183 15.14 15.72 2.18
C GLY A 183 14.72 14.45 1.42
N VAL A 184 14.11 14.57 0.23
CA VAL A 184 13.56 13.43 -0.51
C VAL A 184 14.22 13.28 -1.87
N SER A 185 14.69 12.07 -2.17
CA SER A 185 15.27 11.68 -3.46
C SER A 185 14.40 10.65 -4.18
N TYR A 186 14.33 10.76 -5.51
CA TYR A 186 13.52 9.88 -6.37
C TYR A 186 14.40 9.25 -7.45
N PHE A 187 14.59 7.94 -7.41
CA PHE A 187 15.41 7.21 -8.36
C PHE A 187 14.54 6.30 -9.24
N PRO A 188 14.29 6.68 -10.50
CA PRO A 188 13.55 5.87 -11.45
C PRO A 188 14.44 4.75 -12.02
N HIS A 189 14.81 3.78 -11.18
CA HIS A 189 15.74 2.72 -11.52
C HIS A 189 15.21 1.34 -11.17
N ASP A 190 15.65 0.34 -11.91
CA ASP A 190 15.51 -1.07 -11.55
C ASP A 190 16.35 -1.36 -10.29
N ILE A 191 15.68 -1.78 -9.23
CA ILE A 191 16.27 -2.01 -7.92
C ILE A 191 17.38 -3.08 -7.99
N LEU A 192 17.12 -4.19 -8.69
CA LEU A 192 18.06 -5.31 -8.78
C LEU A 192 19.37 -4.92 -9.50
N LYS A 193 19.29 -3.93 -10.39
CA LYS A 193 20.46 -3.42 -11.15
C LYS A 193 21.13 -2.22 -10.48
N SER A 194 20.54 -1.68 -9.41
CA SER A 194 20.96 -0.38 -8.85
C SER A 194 21.52 -0.46 -7.43
N PHE A 195 21.79 -1.64 -6.90
CA PHE A 195 22.31 -1.81 -5.53
C PHE A 195 23.62 -1.06 -5.27
N GLY A 196 24.50 -0.95 -6.26
CA GLY A 196 25.72 -0.15 -6.14
C GLY A 196 25.45 1.33 -5.82
N LYS A 197 24.33 1.89 -6.30
CA LYS A 197 23.90 3.24 -5.97
C LYS A 197 23.34 3.31 -4.54
N LEU A 198 22.57 2.31 -4.12
CA LEU A 198 22.04 2.21 -2.75
C LEU A 198 23.18 2.10 -1.74
N LYS A 199 24.16 1.26 -2.01
CA LYS A 199 25.36 1.08 -1.17
C LYS A 199 26.18 2.37 -1.00
N LYS A 200 26.29 3.21 -2.03
CA LYS A 200 26.98 4.50 -1.93
C LYS A 200 26.31 5.47 -0.96
N SER A 201 25.01 5.28 -0.75
CA SER A 201 24.22 6.11 0.18
C SER A 201 23.98 5.43 1.53
N ALA A 202 24.40 4.17 1.71
CA ALA A 202 24.31 3.47 3.00
C ALA A 202 25.22 4.10 4.06
N PRO A 203 25.00 3.85 5.36
CA PRO A 203 23.93 3.03 5.90
C PRO A 203 22.58 3.73 5.99
N TYR A 204 21.54 2.95 6.31
CA TYR A 204 20.18 3.44 6.55
C TYR A 204 19.67 3.00 7.92
N GLU A 205 18.91 3.86 8.60
CA GLU A 205 18.28 3.58 9.89
C GLU A 205 16.95 2.80 9.71
N LEU A 206 16.26 3.02 8.58
CA LEU A 206 15.02 2.31 8.25
C LEU A 206 15.00 1.92 6.77
N ILE A 207 14.72 0.64 6.50
CA ILE A 207 14.60 0.11 5.14
C ILE A 207 13.21 -0.50 4.95
N ILE A 208 12.49 -0.06 3.91
CA ILE A 208 11.19 -0.60 3.52
C ILE A 208 11.36 -1.36 2.21
N VAL A 209 10.86 -2.61 2.16
CA VAL A 209 10.84 -3.45 0.97
C VAL A 209 9.43 -3.98 0.78
N ASP A 210 8.66 -3.35 -0.11
CA ASP A 210 7.26 -3.68 -0.40
C ASP A 210 7.06 -3.95 -1.90
N PRO A 211 7.57 -5.08 -2.40
CA PRO A 211 7.50 -5.40 -3.81
C PRO A 211 6.10 -5.85 -4.23
N PRO A 212 5.73 -5.68 -5.51
CA PRO A 212 4.56 -6.34 -6.07
C PRO A 212 4.76 -7.86 -6.07
N SER A 213 3.68 -8.63 -5.94
CA SER A 213 3.73 -10.10 -6.07
C SER A 213 4.24 -10.52 -7.45
N PHE A 214 3.85 -9.76 -8.47
CA PHE A 214 4.27 -9.94 -9.86
C PHE A 214 4.30 -8.60 -10.61
N GLN A 215 5.41 -8.35 -11.32
CA GLN A 215 5.54 -7.24 -12.27
C GLN A 215 6.15 -7.77 -13.56
N LYS A 216 5.37 -7.74 -14.65
CA LYS A 216 5.78 -8.30 -15.94
C LYS A 216 7.14 -7.76 -16.38
N GLY A 217 8.07 -8.67 -16.62
CA GLY A 217 9.41 -8.37 -17.16
C GLY A 217 10.41 -7.79 -16.17
N SER A 218 10.05 -7.61 -14.88
CA SER A 218 10.95 -7.00 -13.90
C SER A 218 11.03 -7.69 -12.54
N PHE A 219 9.94 -8.22 -11.99
CA PHE A 219 9.93 -8.79 -10.65
C PHE A 219 8.90 -9.92 -10.47
N ILE A 220 9.35 -11.02 -9.89
CA ILE A 220 8.51 -12.13 -9.42
C ILE A 220 8.91 -12.38 -7.97
N LEU A 221 7.99 -12.19 -7.02
CA LEU A 221 8.26 -12.23 -5.59
C LEU A 221 9.02 -13.49 -5.19
N THR A 222 8.53 -14.66 -5.56
CA THR A 222 9.14 -15.97 -5.20
C THR A 222 10.55 -16.20 -5.77
N LYS A 223 10.95 -15.47 -6.81
CA LYS A 223 12.28 -15.62 -7.46
C LYS A 223 13.23 -14.48 -7.14
N ASP A 224 12.71 -13.27 -7.06
CA ASP A 224 13.54 -12.07 -7.07
C ASP A 224 13.72 -11.46 -5.69
N TYR A 225 12.82 -11.74 -4.74
CA TYR A 225 12.95 -11.22 -3.37
C TYR A 225 14.27 -11.66 -2.72
N GLN A 226 14.65 -12.92 -2.88
CA GLN A 226 15.93 -13.46 -2.40
C GLN A 226 17.17 -12.68 -2.90
N LYS A 227 17.09 -12.08 -4.11
CA LYS A 227 18.21 -11.29 -4.65
C LYS A 227 18.38 -9.97 -3.89
N ILE A 228 17.29 -9.42 -3.38
CA ILE A 228 17.31 -8.23 -2.52
C ILE A 228 17.82 -8.62 -1.14
N LEU A 229 17.25 -9.67 -0.54
CA LEU A 229 17.60 -10.15 0.80
C LEU A 229 19.12 -10.42 0.95
N ARG A 230 19.74 -11.08 -0.04
CA ARG A 230 21.20 -11.34 -0.04
C ARG A 230 22.05 -10.08 0.01
N ARG A 231 21.49 -8.95 -0.41
CA ARG A 231 22.22 -7.68 -0.49
C ARG A 231 21.86 -6.69 0.61
N LEU A 232 20.79 -6.97 1.37
CA LEU A 232 20.40 -6.11 2.49
C LEU A 232 21.54 -5.89 3.50
N PRO A 233 22.34 -6.91 3.88
CA PRO A 233 23.45 -6.70 4.82
C PRO A 233 24.45 -5.61 4.41
N GLU A 234 24.59 -5.32 3.11
CA GLU A 234 25.46 -4.24 2.62
C GLU A 234 24.94 -2.82 2.93
N LEU A 235 23.70 -2.70 3.39
CA LEU A 235 22.97 -1.44 3.58
C LEU A 235 22.74 -1.09 5.05
N LEU A 236 23.00 -2.04 5.97
CA LEU A 236 22.67 -1.96 7.39
C LEU A 236 23.73 -1.18 8.18
N ASN A 237 23.28 -0.63 9.31
CA ASN A 237 24.12 -0.32 10.46
C ASN A 237 23.66 -1.16 11.68
N GLU A 238 24.24 -0.95 12.84
CA GLU A 238 23.92 -1.70 14.07
C GLU A 238 22.48 -1.47 14.59
N ASN A 239 21.82 -0.40 14.15
CA ASN A 239 20.48 0.00 14.62
C ASN A 239 19.43 0.00 13.52
N THR A 240 19.72 -0.57 12.35
CA THR A 240 18.77 -0.55 11.23
C THR A 240 17.53 -1.36 11.54
N GLN A 241 16.36 -0.76 11.35
CA GLN A 241 15.07 -1.44 11.32
C GLN A 241 14.65 -1.71 9.86
N LEU A 242 13.92 -2.78 9.66
CA LEU A 242 13.42 -3.15 8.34
C LEU A 242 11.93 -3.48 8.40
N LEU A 243 11.18 -2.98 7.44
CA LEU A 243 9.82 -3.40 7.15
C LEU A 243 9.83 -4.20 5.85
N LEU A 244 9.69 -5.52 5.95
CA LEU A 244 9.70 -6.44 4.83
C LEU A 244 8.28 -6.93 4.56
N CYS A 245 7.77 -6.65 3.35
CA CYS A 245 6.39 -6.92 3.01
C CYS A 245 6.26 -7.97 1.92
N ALA A 246 5.18 -8.76 1.99
CA ALA A 246 4.77 -9.68 0.95
C ALA A 246 3.24 -9.79 0.89
N ASN A 247 2.66 -9.41 -0.24
CA ASN A 247 1.23 -9.56 -0.49
C ASN A 247 1.00 -10.72 -1.48
N SER A 248 1.14 -11.95 -0.98
CA SER A 248 0.92 -13.17 -1.74
C SER A 248 0.13 -14.17 -0.90
N PRO A 249 -1.11 -14.53 -1.30
CA PRO A 249 -1.91 -15.52 -0.58
C PRO A 249 -1.30 -16.93 -0.54
N GLU A 250 -0.38 -17.23 -1.47
CA GLU A 250 0.27 -18.54 -1.57
C GLU A 250 1.54 -18.66 -0.71
N LEU A 251 2.04 -17.53 -0.19
CA LEU A 251 3.22 -17.49 0.66
C LEU A 251 2.79 -17.37 2.12
N SER A 252 2.93 -18.44 2.93
CA SER A 252 2.65 -18.39 4.37
C SER A 252 3.63 -17.48 5.10
N GLU A 253 3.27 -17.03 6.30
CA GLU A 253 4.18 -16.22 7.12
C GLU A 253 5.47 -16.97 7.43
N GLN A 254 5.36 -18.28 7.78
CA GLN A 254 6.55 -19.08 8.08
C GLN A 254 7.46 -19.21 6.86
N ALA A 255 6.91 -19.53 5.69
CA ALA A 255 7.71 -19.61 4.46
C ALA A 255 8.39 -18.29 4.09
N PHE A 256 7.74 -17.14 4.40
CA PHE A 256 8.37 -15.84 4.19
C PHE A 256 9.49 -15.56 5.21
N LYS A 257 9.32 -15.94 6.48
CA LYS A 257 10.39 -15.86 7.50
C LYS A 257 11.57 -16.74 7.14
N ASP A 258 11.32 -17.96 6.67
CA ASP A 258 12.38 -18.89 6.24
C ASP A 258 13.15 -18.31 5.05
N LEU A 259 12.44 -17.77 4.04
CA LEU A 259 13.07 -17.09 2.90
C LEU A 259 13.99 -15.94 3.35
N ILE A 260 13.54 -15.14 4.32
CA ILE A 260 14.34 -14.02 4.85
C ILE A 260 15.57 -14.55 5.59
N SER A 261 15.40 -15.51 6.49
CA SER A 261 16.47 -16.12 7.26
C SER A 261 17.56 -16.73 6.37
N ASP A 262 17.16 -17.55 5.39
CA ASP A 262 18.07 -18.26 4.48
C ASP A 262 18.94 -17.31 3.65
N HIS A 263 18.43 -16.11 3.35
CA HIS A 263 19.10 -15.20 2.43
C HIS A 263 19.74 -13.97 3.07
N THR A 264 19.51 -13.72 4.36
CA THR A 264 20.19 -12.65 5.11
C THR A 264 21.34 -13.14 5.98
N GLN A 265 21.56 -14.46 6.05
CA GLN A 265 22.68 -15.09 6.77
C GLN A 265 22.78 -14.66 8.23
N GLY A 266 21.65 -14.46 8.89
CA GLY A 266 21.60 -14.03 10.29
C GLY A 266 21.93 -12.55 10.53
N ALA A 267 22.06 -11.73 9.49
CA ALA A 267 22.33 -10.31 9.64
C ALA A 267 21.17 -9.52 10.25
N ILE A 268 19.95 -10.05 10.19
CA ILE A 268 18.76 -9.45 10.78
C ILE A 268 17.96 -10.47 11.59
N SER A 269 17.28 -10.00 12.64
CA SER A 269 16.40 -10.79 13.50
C SER A 269 14.98 -10.30 13.42
N PHE A 270 14.03 -11.24 13.41
CA PHE A 270 12.60 -10.97 13.46
C PHE A 270 12.20 -10.28 14.76
N VAL A 271 11.36 -9.26 14.66
CA VAL A 271 10.80 -8.55 15.81
C VAL A 271 9.33 -8.89 15.96
N GLU A 272 8.51 -8.54 14.96
CA GLU A 272 7.07 -8.75 14.98
C GLU A 272 6.45 -8.77 13.58
N ARG A 273 5.22 -9.26 13.48
CA ARG A 273 4.33 -9.00 12.36
C ARG A 273 3.37 -7.88 12.75
N LEU A 274 3.28 -6.84 11.93
CA LEU A 274 2.29 -5.79 12.14
C LEU A 274 0.88 -6.36 12.01
N ALA A 275 -0.01 -5.90 12.88
CA ALA A 275 -1.42 -6.26 12.80
C ALA A 275 -2.02 -5.79 11.44
N PRO A 276 -3.00 -6.52 10.91
CA PRO A 276 -3.76 -6.05 9.75
C PRO A 276 -4.37 -4.66 10.00
N THR A 277 -4.46 -3.87 8.94
CA THR A 277 -5.20 -2.61 8.98
C THR A 277 -6.68 -2.88 9.26
N ASP A 278 -7.31 -1.99 10.02
CA ASP A 278 -8.73 -2.09 10.35
C ASP A 278 -9.57 -2.20 9.06
N GLY A 279 -10.54 -3.11 9.08
CA GLY A 279 -11.34 -3.44 7.89
C GLY A 279 -10.71 -4.48 6.95
N PHE A 280 -9.44 -4.86 7.13
CA PHE A 280 -8.76 -5.89 6.33
C PHE A 280 -8.61 -7.22 7.07
N ILE A 281 -9.72 -7.68 7.65
CA ILE A 281 -9.76 -8.95 8.38
C ILE A 281 -9.92 -10.09 7.38
N GLU A 282 -9.04 -11.09 7.48
CA GLU A 282 -9.11 -12.33 6.71
C GLU A 282 -9.36 -13.53 7.64
N VAL A 283 -10.18 -14.48 7.16
CA VAL A 283 -10.46 -15.73 7.90
C VAL A 283 -9.19 -16.56 8.05
N ASP A 284 -8.34 -16.55 7.01
CA ASP A 284 -7.02 -17.18 7.04
C ASP A 284 -5.92 -16.12 7.03
N SER A 285 -5.28 -15.92 8.19
CA SER A 285 -4.23 -14.92 8.35
C SER A 285 -2.99 -15.16 7.48
N ASP A 286 -2.75 -16.41 7.04
CA ASP A 286 -1.63 -16.72 6.13
C ASP A 286 -1.88 -16.23 4.70
N ARG A 287 -3.13 -15.99 4.32
CA ARG A 287 -3.48 -15.41 3.02
C ARG A 287 -3.38 -13.90 3.01
N SER A 288 -3.39 -13.26 4.18
CA SER A 288 -3.35 -11.79 4.29
C SER A 288 -1.97 -11.23 3.97
N LEU A 289 -1.89 -9.92 3.85
CA LEU A 289 -0.65 -9.16 3.74
C LEU A 289 0.29 -9.49 4.92
N LYS A 290 1.54 -9.82 4.61
CA LYS A 290 2.63 -9.97 5.59
C LYS A 290 3.44 -8.69 5.60
N ALA A 291 3.39 -7.96 6.71
CA ALA A 291 4.23 -6.81 7.00
C ALA A 291 5.08 -7.15 8.22
N LEU A 292 6.31 -7.60 7.98
CA LEU A 292 7.19 -8.13 9.01
C LEU A 292 8.27 -7.12 9.36
N VAL A 293 8.42 -6.87 10.66
CA VAL A 293 9.46 -5.99 11.22
C VAL A 293 10.66 -6.83 11.60
N TYR A 294 11.82 -6.40 11.14
CA TYR A 294 13.12 -6.94 11.47
C TYR A 294 14.03 -5.81 12.00
N LYS A 295 15.11 -6.20 12.67
CA LYS A 295 16.21 -5.31 13.05
C LYS A 295 17.55 -5.99 12.78
N THR A 296 18.62 -5.20 12.67
CA THR A 296 19.98 -5.75 12.61
C THR A 296 20.18 -6.69 13.81
N ALA A 297 20.75 -7.87 13.55
CA ALA A 297 21.13 -8.80 14.61
C ALA A 297 22.33 -8.26 15.39
N ASN A 298 22.30 -8.45 16.71
CA ASN A 298 23.39 -8.06 17.61
C ASN A 298 24.55 -9.04 17.47
#